data_23284564303db35e541b34f3ed226110
#
_entry.id   23284564303db35e541b34f3ed226110
#
_cell.length_a   1.000
_cell.length_b   1.000
_cell.length_c   1.000
_cell.angle_alpha   90.00
_cell.angle_beta   90.00
_cell.angle_gamma   90.00
#
_symmetry.space_group_name_H-M   'P 1'
#
loop_
_entity.id
_entity.type
_entity.pdbx_description
1 polymer ?
#
loop_
_entity_poly.entity_id
_entity_poly.type
_entity_poly.pdbx_seq_one_letter_code
_entity_poly.pdbx_strand_id
1 'polypeptide(L)'
;MKEQNLDSESKFYINKLALLSSMNSVFEMKEVSLPYNARTIDKIMLKTKFKLPKSTYQNLNKKAVQKQLESINIYEKDKTKLKPYIVFLGFDFGYRGNSKYLFEYLTEQYSKYTVYFVTDDKKGDHFISPSHIETNEMIERASVVILESYLPDNIKPNGTIIQLWHGTPLKRLFLDSKEPKQNIDIFNYRARKYNKLIKQDYFITDVESINYVFESAFPMQDTKIVSCGYPRNQYLLEYKRDMNEIESIKQLLNLNKEKKTILYTPTWRDNNDEEFLLEFPEEIKSKYNIIYKYHEEDHSNKHKNYIDTAQFETQQLILVSDIIISDYSSIIFDALTIDKKVYLYTPDYKVYDYNRGLYKHIYELVNENQYFEKEALFKAILSGEYYDINEKFINKNNESYETITSLIDESMI
;
A
#
# COMPACT_ATOMS: atom_id res chain seq x y z
N MET A 1 -23.75 -14.36 1.39
CA MET A 1 -24.96 -13.56 1.73
C MET A 1 -25.16 -12.59 0.59
N LYS A 2 -26.34 -12.51 0.01
CA LYS A 2 -26.66 -11.51 -1.01
C LYS A 2 -26.47 -10.12 -0.36
N GLU A 3 -25.67 -9.26 -0.96
CA GLU A 3 -25.58 -7.85 -0.59
C GLU A 3 -26.97 -7.23 -0.70
N GLN A 4 -27.57 -6.95 0.46
CA GLN A 4 -28.69 -6.03 0.49
C GLN A 4 -28.10 -4.62 0.30
N ASN A 5 -28.69 -3.85 -0.60
CA ASN A 5 -28.41 -2.42 -0.73
C ASN A 5 -28.85 -1.72 0.57
N LEU A 6 -27.94 -1.70 1.54
CA LEU A 6 -28.12 -0.98 2.80
C LEU A 6 -27.66 0.47 2.55
N ASP A 7 -28.43 1.43 3.06
CA ASP A 7 -28.01 2.83 3.05
C ASP A 7 -26.76 3.06 3.92
N SER A 8 -26.11 4.21 3.76
CA SER A 8 -24.87 4.56 4.44
C SER A 8 -24.99 4.52 5.97
N GLU A 9 -26.15 4.87 6.51
CA GLU A 9 -26.44 4.89 7.94
C GLU A 9 -26.57 3.47 8.50
N SER A 10 -27.28 2.59 7.79
CA SER A 10 -27.43 1.18 8.16
C SER A 10 -26.11 0.42 8.09
N LYS A 11 -25.26 0.70 7.09
CA LYS A 11 -23.90 0.14 7.00
C LYS A 11 -23.00 0.65 8.12
N PHE A 12 -23.10 1.91 8.49
CA PHE A 12 -22.40 2.49 9.64
C PHE A 12 -22.80 1.77 10.95
N TYR A 13 -24.08 1.51 11.17
CA TYR A 13 -24.56 0.77 12.35
C TYR A 13 -24.08 -0.69 12.39
N ILE A 14 -24.09 -1.39 11.27
CA ILE A 14 -23.60 -2.78 11.18
C ILE A 14 -22.10 -2.84 11.48
N ASN A 15 -21.33 -1.92 10.94
CA ASN A 15 -19.90 -1.84 11.20
C ASN A 15 -19.61 -1.41 12.64
N LYS A 16 -20.42 -0.52 13.20
CA LYS A 16 -20.37 -0.15 14.63
C LYS A 16 -20.63 -1.37 15.52
N LEU A 17 -21.60 -2.20 15.18
CA LEU A 17 -21.91 -3.46 15.91
C LEU A 17 -20.79 -4.49 15.74
N ALA A 18 -20.22 -4.63 14.56
CA ALA A 18 -19.08 -5.51 14.30
C ALA A 18 -17.83 -5.06 15.07
N LEU A 19 -17.59 -3.74 15.15
CA LEU A 19 -16.58 -3.10 15.97
C LEU A 19 -16.78 -3.41 17.47
N LEU A 20 -17.99 -3.26 17.98
CA LEU A 20 -18.34 -3.56 19.37
C LEU A 20 -18.22 -5.05 19.69
N SER A 21 -18.63 -5.91 18.76
CA SER A 21 -18.54 -7.37 18.89
C SER A 21 -17.10 -7.87 18.91
N SER A 22 -16.23 -7.34 18.04
CA SER A 22 -14.82 -7.75 18.00
C SER A 22 -14.02 -7.22 19.20
N MET A 23 -14.36 -6.07 19.76
CA MET A 23 -13.79 -5.62 21.04
C MET A 23 -14.20 -6.51 22.21
N ASN A 24 -15.42 -7.01 22.26
CA ASN A 24 -15.83 -7.98 23.28
C ASN A 24 -15.02 -9.27 23.18
N SER A 25 -14.70 -9.75 21.96
CA SER A 25 -13.89 -10.95 21.77
C SER A 25 -12.43 -10.80 22.20
N VAL A 26 -11.84 -9.60 22.04
CA VAL A 26 -10.49 -9.30 22.53
C VAL A 26 -10.40 -9.38 24.05
N PHE A 27 -11.49 -9.04 24.77
CA PHE A 27 -11.52 -9.11 26.23
C PHE A 27 -11.76 -10.52 26.80
N GLU A 28 -12.13 -11.47 25.96
CA GLU A 28 -12.24 -12.89 26.35
C GLU A 28 -10.91 -13.63 26.28
N MET A 29 -9.89 -13.05 25.66
CA MET A 29 -8.54 -13.63 25.60
C MET A 29 -7.85 -13.63 26.97
N LYS A 30 -7.24 -14.76 27.33
CA LYS A 30 -6.55 -14.93 28.62
C LYS A 30 -5.26 -14.11 28.73
N GLU A 31 -4.61 -13.82 27.60
CA GLU A 31 -3.38 -13.03 27.53
C GLU A 31 -3.51 -12.00 26.42
N VAL A 32 -3.51 -10.73 26.78
CA VAL A 32 -3.43 -9.60 25.85
C VAL A 32 -2.21 -8.80 26.19
N SER A 33 -1.21 -8.81 25.34
CA SER A 33 -0.11 -7.86 25.37
C SER A 33 -0.53 -6.59 24.63
N LEU A 34 -0.37 -5.44 25.26
CA LEU A 34 -0.56 -4.16 24.58
C LEU A 34 0.76 -3.70 23.97
N PRO A 35 0.72 -3.20 22.73
CA PRO A 35 1.91 -2.65 22.10
C PRO A 35 2.44 -1.43 22.86
N TYR A 36 3.70 -1.08 22.59
CA TYR A 36 4.42 0.01 23.28
C TYR A 36 3.70 1.36 23.21
N ASN A 37 3.06 1.65 22.10
CA ASN A 37 2.31 2.89 21.82
C ASN A 37 0.83 2.83 22.22
N ALA A 38 0.38 1.79 22.93
CA ALA A 38 -1.01 1.69 23.39
C ALA A 38 -1.41 2.93 24.22
N ARG A 39 -2.63 3.42 23.97
CA ARG A 39 -3.16 4.59 24.68
C ARG A 39 -3.27 4.32 26.18
N THR A 40 -3.20 5.38 26.96
CA THR A 40 -3.31 5.30 28.42
C THR A 40 -4.59 4.59 28.87
N ILE A 41 -5.72 4.84 28.17
CA ILE A 41 -7.01 4.19 28.51
C ILE A 41 -6.95 2.68 28.29
N ASP A 42 -6.32 2.20 27.23
CA ASP A 42 -6.20 0.78 26.92
C ASP A 42 -5.31 0.07 27.97
N LYS A 43 -4.23 0.76 28.40
CA LYS A 43 -3.33 0.26 29.48
C LYS A 43 -4.05 0.17 30.83
N ILE A 44 -4.90 1.18 31.15
CA ILE A 44 -5.72 1.18 32.37
C ILE A 44 -6.74 0.05 32.29
N MET A 45 -7.43 -0.09 31.16
CA MET A 45 -8.47 -1.12 30.97
C MET A 45 -7.88 -2.52 31.11
N LEU A 46 -6.69 -2.79 30.54
CA LEU A 46 -6.01 -4.07 30.69
C LEU A 46 -5.62 -4.35 32.16
N LYS A 47 -5.06 -3.35 32.85
CA LYS A 47 -4.67 -3.47 34.26
C LYS A 47 -5.88 -3.73 35.19
N THR A 48 -7.05 -3.23 34.85
CA THR A 48 -8.26 -3.38 35.66
C THR A 48 -9.08 -4.59 35.32
N LYS A 49 -8.84 -5.23 34.15
CA LYS A 49 -9.60 -6.41 33.67
C LYS A 49 -9.79 -7.50 34.73
N PHE A 50 -8.74 -7.80 35.48
CA PHE A 50 -8.74 -8.86 36.49
C PHE A 50 -9.07 -8.37 37.92
N LYS A 51 -9.28 -7.07 38.11
CA LYS A 51 -9.52 -6.46 39.43
C LYS A 51 -10.97 -6.02 39.67
N LEU A 52 -11.76 -5.98 38.60
CA LEU A 52 -13.14 -5.52 38.65
C LEU A 52 -14.12 -6.67 38.39
N PRO A 53 -15.33 -6.65 38.98
CA PRO A 53 -16.39 -7.54 38.57
C PRO A 53 -16.63 -7.47 37.06
N LYS A 54 -16.92 -8.62 36.43
CA LYS A 54 -17.10 -8.75 34.96
C LYS A 54 -18.11 -7.73 34.41
N SER A 55 -19.23 -7.53 35.09
CA SER A 55 -20.27 -6.57 34.70
C SER A 55 -19.78 -5.10 34.75
N THR A 56 -19.04 -4.74 35.79
CA THR A 56 -18.46 -3.39 35.93
C THR A 56 -17.44 -3.12 34.85
N TYR A 57 -16.57 -4.10 34.57
CA TYR A 57 -15.58 -4.00 33.51
C TYR A 57 -16.24 -3.84 32.13
N GLN A 58 -17.26 -4.67 31.84
CA GLN A 58 -17.98 -4.58 30.57
C GLN A 58 -18.67 -3.23 30.37
N ASN A 59 -19.25 -2.65 31.43
CA ASN A 59 -19.89 -1.34 31.36
C ASN A 59 -18.88 -0.19 31.14
N LEU A 60 -17.73 -0.24 31.81
CA LEU A 60 -16.65 0.73 31.60
C LEU A 60 -16.10 0.64 30.19
N ASN A 61 -15.92 -0.59 29.71
CA ASN A 61 -15.48 -0.84 28.35
C ASN A 61 -16.47 -0.31 27.30
N LYS A 62 -17.77 -0.56 27.46
CA LYS A 62 -18.82 -0.02 26.59
C LYS A 62 -18.77 1.51 26.54
N LYS A 63 -18.61 2.18 27.69
CA LYS A 63 -18.48 3.65 27.75
C LYS A 63 -17.21 4.15 27.06
N ALA A 64 -16.08 3.48 27.25
CA ALA A 64 -14.83 3.85 26.60
C ALA A 64 -14.91 3.70 25.07
N VAL A 65 -15.51 2.60 24.61
CA VAL A 65 -15.76 2.35 23.17
C VAL A 65 -16.75 3.37 22.61
N GLN A 66 -17.85 3.65 23.33
CA GLN A 66 -18.83 4.64 22.90
C GLN A 66 -18.18 6.03 22.74
N LYS A 67 -17.43 6.48 23.73
CA LYS A 67 -16.70 7.76 23.68
C LYS A 67 -15.71 7.80 22.52
N GLN A 68 -15.05 6.70 22.24
CA GLN A 68 -14.13 6.59 21.09
C GLN A 68 -14.87 6.64 19.76
N LEU A 69 -16.01 5.96 19.63
CA LEU A 69 -16.86 6.01 18.44
C LEU A 69 -17.45 7.41 18.23
N GLU A 70 -17.84 8.11 19.29
CA GLU A 70 -18.30 9.50 19.23
C GLU A 70 -17.20 10.47 18.77
N SER A 71 -15.94 10.18 19.08
CA SER A 71 -14.79 10.96 18.60
C SER A 71 -14.48 10.73 17.10
N ILE A 72 -15.03 9.67 16.51
CA ILE A 72 -14.91 9.35 15.10
C ILE A 72 -16.10 9.98 14.35
N ASN A 73 -16.19 11.29 14.34
CA ASN A 73 -17.24 11.97 13.61
C ASN A 73 -16.98 11.88 12.11
N ILE A 74 -18.01 11.46 11.35
CA ILE A 74 -18.06 11.67 9.91
C ILE A 74 -18.14 13.19 9.72
N TYR A 75 -17.15 13.77 9.04
CA TYR A 75 -17.17 15.18 8.73
C TYR A 75 -17.94 15.46 7.45
N GLU A 76 -18.55 16.62 7.35
CA GLU A 76 -19.18 17.12 6.11
C GLU A 76 -18.18 18.00 5.36
N LYS A 77 -18.14 17.86 4.03
CA LYS A 77 -17.29 18.69 3.17
C LYS A 77 -17.91 20.08 2.99
N ASP A 78 -17.12 21.12 3.25
CA ASP A 78 -17.52 22.53 3.05
C ASP A 78 -16.83 23.10 1.80
N LYS A 79 -17.49 22.99 0.67
CA LYS A 79 -16.97 23.46 -0.63
C LYS A 79 -16.71 24.97 -0.70
N THR A 80 -17.28 25.77 0.20
CA THR A 80 -17.04 27.22 0.23
C THR A 80 -15.61 27.61 0.63
N LYS A 81 -14.89 26.68 1.22
CA LYS A 81 -13.51 26.88 1.68
C LYS A 81 -12.45 26.55 0.64
N LEU A 82 -12.84 26.00 -0.50
CA LEU A 82 -11.91 25.49 -1.48
C LEU A 82 -11.08 26.59 -2.17
N LYS A 83 -9.88 26.20 -2.56
CA LYS A 83 -8.95 26.99 -3.35
C LYS A 83 -8.46 26.18 -4.57
N PRO A 84 -8.19 26.83 -5.72
CA PRO A 84 -7.92 26.16 -6.99
C PRO A 84 -6.48 25.60 -7.05
N TYR A 85 -6.17 24.66 -6.20
CA TYR A 85 -4.92 23.91 -6.24
C TYR A 85 -5.12 22.44 -5.86
N ILE A 86 -4.15 21.62 -6.18
CA ILE A 86 -4.10 20.18 -5.94
C ILE A 86 -3.03 19.90 -4.89
N VAL A 87 -3.32 19.01 -3.94
CA VAL A 87 -2.35 18.54 -2.93
C VAL A 87 -2.17 17.04 -3.02
N PHE A 88 -0.91 16.61 -3.10
CA PHE A 88 -0.52 15.21 -3.10
C PHE A 88 -0.02 14.78 -1.73
N LEU A 89 -0.47 13.60 -1.30
CA LEU A 89 -0.02 12.90 -0.10
C LEU A 89 0.44 11.50 -0.51
N GLY A 90 1.75 11.32 -0.65
CA GLY A 90 2.35 10.02 -0.89
C GLY A 90 2.22 9.07 0.30
N PHE A 91 2.61 7.82 0.11
CA PHE A 91 2.64 6.84 1.18
C PHE A 91 3.63 7.31 2.27
N ASP A 92 3.13 7.47 3.51
CA ASP A 92 3.87 8.01 4.66
C ASP A 92 4.61 9.34 4.36
N PHE A 93 3.99 10.20 3.54
CA PHE A 93 4.56 11.47 3.04
C PHE A 93 5.83 11.32 2.18
N GLY A 94 6.17 10.11 1.74
CA GLY A 94 7.31 9.88 0.87
C GLY A 94 7.06 10.37 -0.56
N TYR A 95 8.09 10.94 -1.20
CA TYR A 95 8.08 11.33 -2.61
C TYR A 95 8.41 10.12 -3.49
N ARG A 96 7.43 9.24 -3.68
CA ARG A 96 7.59 7.95 -4.36
C ARG A 96 6.25 7.40 -4.85
N GLY A 97 6.30 6.27 -5.58
CA GLY A 97 5.10 5.52 -5.97
C GLY A 97 4.17 6.24 -6.94
N ASN A 98 2.88 5.89 -6.91
CA ASN A 98 1.88 6.42 -7.83
C ASN A 98 1.74 7.94 -7.76
N SER A 99 1.79 8.47 -6.54
CA SER A 99 1.66 9.92 -6.30
C SER A 99 2.82 10.70 -6.93
N LYS A 100 4.06 10.20 -6.85
CA LYS A 100 5.22 10.83 -7.49
C LYS A 100 5.07 10.88 -9.01
N TYR A 101 4.80 9.75 -9.66
CA TYR A 101 4.72 9.69 -11.12
C TYR A 101 3.58 10.56 -11.67
N LEU A 102 2.42 10.59 -11.02
CA LEU A 102 1.34 11.49 -11.40
C LEU A 102 1.68 12.96 -11.16
N PHE A 103 2.34 13.27 -10.06
CA PHE A 103 2.79 14.63 -9.75
C PHE A 103 3.79 15.15 -10.81
N GLU A 104 4.79 14.35 -11.17
CA GLU A 104 5.76 14.68 -12.22
C GLU A 104 5.05 14.90 -13.56
N TYR A 105 4.13 14.03 -13.95
CA TYR A 105 3.31 14.21 -15.16
C TYR A 105 2.52 15.52 -15.14
N LEU A 106 1.84 15.86 -14.04
CA LEU A 106 1.05 17.08 -13.93
C LEU A 106 1.92 18.36 -13.93
N THR A 107 3.11 18.30 -13.38
CA THR A 107 4.01 19.47 -13.32
C THR A 107 4.78 19.69 -14.62
N GLU A 108 5.19 18.64 -15.30
CA GLU A 108 6.06 18.69 -16.47
C GLU A 108 5.30 18.71 -17.79
N GLN A 109 4.22 17.92 -17.89
CA GLN A 109 3.50 17.71 -19.14
C GLN A 109 2.11 18.36 -19.15
N TYR A 110 1.53 18.63 -17.98
CA TYR A 110 0.17 19.16 -17.84
C TYR A 110 0.12 20.36 -16.88
N SER A 111 0.93 21.37 -17.10
CA SER A 111 1.13 22.52 -16.20
C SER A 111 -0.06 23.49 -16.05
N LYS A 112 -1.29 22.96 -16.13
CA LYS A 112 -2.54 23.74 -16.05
C LYS A 112 -2.88 24.21 -14.63
N TYR A 113 -2.47 23.44 -13.62
CA TYR A 113 -2.86 23.66 -12.23
C TYR A 113 -1.66 23.94 -11.32
N THR A 114 -1.93 24.67 -10.24
CA THR A 114 -0.97 24.73 -9.13
C THR A 114 -1.05 23.44 -8.34
N VAL A 115 0.07 22.73 -8.22
CA VAL A 115 0.18 21.46 -7.52
C VAL A 115 1.21 21.53 -6.41
N TYR A 116 0.90 20.90 -5.29
CA TYR A 116 1.81 20.77 -4.15
C TYR A 116 1.94 19.32 -3.73
N PHE A 117 3.13 18.93 -3.32
CA PHE A 117 3.41 17.62 -2.74
C PHE A 117 3.84 17.78 -1.29
N VAL A 118 3.16 17.10 -0.36
CA VAL A 118 3.50 17.15 1.06
C VAL A 118 4.57 16.11 1.36
N THR A 119 5.81 16.58 1.57
CA THR A 119 6.97 15.72 1.83
C THR A 119 8.14 16.51 2.39
N ASP A 120 9.04 15.83 3.12
CA ASP A 120 10.36 16.34 3.49
C ASP A 120 11.49 15.81 2.60
N ASP A 121 11.19 14.87 1.68
CA ASP A 121 12.18 14.24 0.78
C ASP A 121 12.68 15.20 -0.32
N LYS A 122 11.92 16.24 -0.62
CA LYS A 122 12.20 17.24 -1.66
C LYS A 122 12.01 18.65 -1.14
N LYS A 123 12.66 19.62 -1.81
CA LYS A 123 12.54 21.05 -1.51
C LYS A 123 12.26 21.82 -2.79
N GLY A 124 11.57 22.95 -2.68
CA GLY A 124 11.20 23.85 -3.78
C GLY A 124 9.76 24.33 -3.64
N ASP A 125 9.32 25.16 -4.57
CA ASP A 125 8.04 25.88 -4.49
C ASP A 125 6.79 24.96 -4.53
N HIS A 126 6.95 23.74 -5.03
CA HIS A 126 5.89 22.73 -5.10
C HIS A 126 5.89 21.76 -3.91
N PHE A 127 6.85 21.88 -2.98
CA PHE A 127 6.98 20.92 -1.87
C PHE A 127 6.70 21.59 -0.53
N ILE A 128 5.92 20.93 0.30
CA ILE A 128 5.47 21.43 1.60
C ILE A 128 5.83 20.39 2.66
N SER A 129 6.51 20.81 3.73
CA SER A 129 6.80 19.93 4.85
C SER A 129 5.52 19.46 5.55
N PRO A 130 5.38 18.17 5.89
CA PRO A 130 4.27 17.67 6.72
C PRO A 130 4.18 18.35 8.09
N SER A 131 5.30 18.85 8.60
CA SER A 131 5.39 19.52 9.89
C SER A 131 5.12 21.03 9.85
N HIS A 132 4.96 21.62 8.64
CA HIS A 132 4.66 23.05 8.53
C HIS A 132 3.27 23.37 9.06
N ILE A 133 3.14 24.48 9.78
CA ILE A 133 1.90 24.82 10.52
C ILE A 133 0.66 24.96 9.62
N GLU A 134 0.82 25.40 8.39
CA GLU A 134 -0.28 25.62 7.44
C GLU A 134 -0.61 24.39 6.59
N THR A 135 0.19 23.31 6.65
CA THR A 135 0.01 22.14 5.80
C THR A 135 -1.36 21.51 5.94
N ASN A 136 -1.87 21.36 7.16
CA ASN A 136 -3.19 20.79 7.38
C ASN A 136 -4.29 21.64 6.74
N GLU A 137 -4.23 22.97 6.91
CA GLU A 137 -5.18 23.90 6.29
C GLU A 137 -5.09 23.86 4.76
N MET A 138 -3.89 23.79 4.21
CA MET A 138 -3.70 23.66 2.77
C MET A 138 -4.35 22.37 2.22
N ILE A 139 -4.17 21.25 2.89
CA ILE A 139 -4.80 19.97 2.49
C ILE A 139 -6.33 20.08 2.58
N GLU A 140 -6.85 20.69 3.66
CA GLU A 140 -8.30 20.82 3.88
C GLU A 140 -8.98 21.77 2.89
N ARG A 141 -8.24 22.72 2.32
CA ARG A 141 -8.74 23.74 1.35
C ARG A 141 -8.45 23.42 -0.11
N ALA A 142 -7.69 22.39 -0.40
CA ALA A 142 -7.40 21.97 -1.77
C ALA A 142 -8.69 21.59 -2.52
N SER A 143 -8.85 22.01 -3.80
CA SER A 143 -9.92 21.53 -4.66
C SER A 143 -9.84 20.03 -4.89
N VAL A 144 -8.63 19.52 -5.03
CA VAL A 144 -8.37 18.08 -5.18
C VAL A 144 -7.26 17.64 -4.24
N VAL A 145 -7.49 16.55 -3.54
CA VAL A 145 -6.49 15.86 -2.70
C VAL A 145 -6.22 14.48 -3.27
N ILE A 146 -4.98 14.24 -3.65
CA ILE A 146 -4.52 12.96 -4.19
C ILE A 146 -3.82 12.17 -3.09
N LEU A 147 -4.29 10.95 -2.85
CA LEU A 147 -3.80 10.09 -1.78
C LEU A 147 -3.20 8.79 -2.31
N GLU A 148 -2.17 8.28 -1.66
CA GLU A 148 -1.65 6.93 -1.91
C GLU A 148 -1.80 5.99 -0.70
N SER A 149 -2.27 6.53 0.44
CA SER A 149 -2.49 5.81 1.68
C SER A 149 -3.67 6.39 2.47
N TYR A 150 -3.64 6.26 3.78
CA TYR A 150 -4.67 6.79 4.65
C TYR A 150 -4.44 8.25 5.02
N LEU A 151 -5.51 9.04 5.05
CA LEU A 151 -5.46 10.39 5.58
C LEU A 151 -5.04 10.40 7.06
N PRO A 152 -4.21 11.37 7.50
CA PRO A 152 -3.98 11.63 8.92
C PRO A 152 -5.29 11.91 9.67
N ASP A 153 -5.36 11.51 10.95
CA ASP A 153 -6.61 11.54 11.72
C ASP A 153 -7.19 12.94 11.90
N ASN A 154 -6.33 13.96 12.00
CA ASN A 154 -6.69 15.36 12.21
C ASN A 154 -7.06 16.13 10.94
N ILE A 155 -6.89 15.58 9.75
CA ILE A 155 -7.11 16.26 8.47
C ILE A 155 -8.48 15.88 7.89
N LYS A 156 -9.23 16.90 7.42
CA LYS A 156 -10.60 16.78 6.88
C LYS A 156 -10.72 17.53 5.56
N PRO A 157 -10.27 16.96 4.43
CA PRO A 157 -10.34 17.63 3.14
C PRO A 157 -11.77 17.97 2.73
N ASN A 158 -11.98 19.17 2.21
CA ASN A 158 -13.28 19.64 1.73
C ASN A 158 -13.46 19.41 0.22
N GLY A 159 -12.36 19.26 -0.51
CA GLY A 159 -12.38 19.01 -1.95
C GLY A 159 -12.59 17.56 -2.33
N THR A 160 -12.43 17.30 -3.63
CA THR A 160 -12.47 15.95 -4.18
C THR A 160 -11.25 15.14 -3.72
N ILE A 161 -11.49 13.94 -3.24
CA ILE A 161 -10.43 13.02 -2.78
C ILE A 161 -10.28 11.89 -3.80
N ILE A 162 -9.12 11.78 -4.41
CA ILE A 162 -8.75 10.70 -5.34
C ILE A 162 -7.71 9.81 -4.65
N GLN A 163 -8.10 8.56 -4.38
CA GLN A 163 -7.22 7.56 -3.81
C GLN A 163 -6.54 6.77 -4.91
N LEU A 164 -5.22 6.89 -5.03
CA LEU A 164 -4.44 6.13 -6.01
C LEU A 164 -4.13 4.71 -5.54
N TRP A 165 -4.12 4.49 -4.22
CA TRP A 165 -3.60 3.29 -3.60
C TRP A 165 -2.16 2.99 -4.03
N HIS A 166 -1.58 1.87 -3.57
CA HIS A 166 -0.17 1.56 -3.78
C HIS A 166 0.04 0.17 -4.39
N GLY A 167 -0.88 -0.28 -5.24
CA GLY A 167 -0.73 -1.49 -6.07
C GLY A 167 -1.77 -2.56 -5.83
N THR A 168 -1.76 -3.54 -6.72
CA THR A 168 -2.66 -4.71 -6.69
C THR A 168 -2.36 -5.58 -5.47
N PRO A 169 -3.35 -5.84 -4.58
CA PRO A 169 -3.10 -6.49 -3.31
C PRO A 169 -3.00 -8.01 -3.41
N LEU A 170 -1.96 -8.59 -2.87
CA LEU A 170 -1.87 -10.01 -2.56
C LEU A 170 -2.27 -10.31 -1.12
N LYS A 171 -1.96 -9.40 -0.22
CA LYS A 171 -2.31 -9.45 1.22
C LYS A 171 -3.73 -8.97 1.44
N ARG A 172 -4.43 -9.59 2.39
CA ARG A 172 -5.74 -9.09 2.80
C ARG A 172 -5.62 -7.70 3.40
N LEU A 173 -6.47 -6.80 2.91
CA LEU A 173 -6.47 -5.40 3.26
C LEU A 173 -7.52 -5.09 4.33
N PHE A 174 -7.32 -4.03 5.04
CA PHE A 174 -8.22 -3.31 5.94
C PHE A 174 -9.28 -4.20 6.63
N LEU A 175 -10.55 -4.22 6.18
CA LEU A 175 -11.63 -5.01 6.80
C LEU A 175 -11.44 -6.52 6.63
N ASP A 176 -10.77 -6.96 5.57
CA ASP A 176 -10.53 -8.37 5.27
C ASP A 176 -9.35 -8.96 6.04
N SER A 177 -8.47 -8.12 6.60
CA SER A 177 -7.28 -8.58 7.30
C SER A 177 -7.60 -9.25 8.63
N LYS A 178 -6.78 -10.23 8.99
CA LYS A 178 -6.92 -11.00 10.24
C LYS A 178 -6.33 -10.31 11.47
N GLU A 179 -5.39 -9.39 11.28
CA GLU A 179 -4.64 -8.70 12.35
C GLU A 179 -5.50 -8.02 13.44
N PRO A 180 -6.62 -7.33 13.14
CA PRO A 180 -7.42 -6.64 14.15
C PRO A 180 -8.01 -7.54 15.22
N LYS A 181 -8.16 -8.82 14.93
CA LYS A 181 -8.67 -9.79 15.92
C LYS A 181 -7.67 -10.09 17.02
N GLN A 182 -6.39 -9.81 16.78
CA GLN A 182 -5.27 -10.12 17.65
C GLN A 182 -4.66 -8.88 18.30
N ASN A 183 -4.87 -7.69 17.71
CA ASN A 183 -4.24 -6.45 18.14
C ASN A 183 -5.23 -5.30 18.24
N ILE A 184 -5.49 -4.83 19.46
CA ILE A 184 -6.45 -3.75 19.74
C ILE A 184 -6.02 -2.40 19.14
N ASP A 185 -4.74 -2.16 18.96
CA ASP A 185 -4.25 -0.90 18.37
C ASP A 185 -4.50 -0.84 16.88
N ILE A 186 -4.29 -1.95 16.17
CA ILE A 186 -4.65 -2.06 14.75
C ILE A 186 -6.15 -1.87 14.59
N PHE A 187 -6.94 -2.46 15.47
CA PHE A 187 -8.38 -2.28 15.47
C PHE A 187 -8.78 -0.82 15.64
N ASN A 188 -8.25 -0.15 16.66
CA ASN A 188 -8.52 1.26 16.92
C ASN A 188 -8.05 2.18 15.78
N TYR A 189 -6.89 1.89 15.21
CA TYR A 189 -6.38 2.59 14.03
C TYR A 189 -7.36 2.49 12.86
N ARG A 190 -7.83 1.28 12.55
CA ARG A 190 -8.77 1.04 11.45
C ARG A 190 -10.13 1.70 11.69
N ALA A 191 -10.62 1.68 12.92
CA ALA A 191 -11.85 2.38 13.29
C ALA A 191 -11.75 3.89 13.02
N ARG A 192 -10.60 4.50 13.33
CA ARG A 192 -10.38 5.93 13.01
C ARG A 192 -10.29 6.18 11.50
N LYS A 193 -9.67 5.27 10.74
CA LYS A 193 -9.52 5.42 9.29
C LYS A 193 -10.83 5.17 8.53
N TYR A 194 -11.71 4.34 9.04
CA TYR A 194 -12.98 3.97 8.37
C TYR A 194 -13.76 5.21 7.91
N ASN A 195 -14.00 6.18 8.79
CA ASN A 195 -14.78 7.38 8.49
C ASN A 195 -14.08 8.35 7.53
N LYS A 196 -12.76 8.25 7.40
CA LYS A 196 -12.00 8.98 6.38
C LYS A 196 -12.17 8.34 5.01
N LEU A 197 -12.15 7.00 4.97
CA LEU A 197 -12.28 6.24 3.75
C LEU A 197 -13.63 6.41 3.06
N ILE A 198 -14.74 6.53 3.82
CA ILE A 198 -16.06 6.79 3.22
C ILE A 198 -16.21 8.18 2.60
N LYS A 199 -15.26 9.08 2.78
CA LYS A 199 -15.25 10.43 2.17
C LYS A 199 -14.40 10.52 0.91
N GLN A 200 -13.84 9.41 0.42
CA GLN A 200 -13.16 9.36 -0.85
C GLN A 200 -14.18 9.41 -1.99
N ASP A 201 -13.91 10.22 -3.01
CA ASP A 201 -14.80 10.37 -4.16
C ASP A 201 -14.42 9.35 -5.24
N TYR A 202 -13.13 9.16 -5.48
CA TYR A 202 -12.62 8.22 -6.48
C TYR A 202 -11.56 7.29 -5.86
N PHE A 203 -11.56 6.04 -6.33
CA PHE A 203 -10.55 5.05 -5.98
C PHE A 203 -9.99 4.41 -7.26
N ILE A 204 -8.70 4.58 -7.48
CA ILE A 204 -8.03 4.09 -8.69
C ILE A 204 -7.59 2.64 -8.48
N THR A 205 -7.85 1.81 -9.49
CA THR A 205 -7.42 0.42 -9.52
C THR A 205 -6.73 0.09 -10.84
N ASP A 206 -5.97 -0.99 -10.83
CA ASP A 206 -5.21 -1.39 -12.01
C ASP A 206 -6.13 -1.96 -13.11
N VAL A 207 -6.97 -2.92 -12.75
CA VAL A 207 -7.92 -3.59 -13.66
C VAL A 207 -9.26 -3.81 -12.97
N GLU A 208 -10.34 -3.86 -13.75
CA GLU A 208 -11.69 -4.09 -13.22
C GLU A 208 -11.82 -5.42 -12.45
N SER A 209 -11.11 -6.43 -12.90
CA SER A 209 -11.13 -7.77 -12.29
C SER A 209 -10.66 -7.83 -10.83
N ILE A 210 -10.01 -6.75 -10.31
CA ILE A 210 -9.56 -6.64 -8.91
C ILE A 210 -10.51 -5.83 -8.02
N ASN A 211 -11.48 -5.11 -8.58
CA ASN A 211 -12.31 -4.15 -7.85
C ASN A 211 -13.04 -4.77 -6.66
N TYR A 212 -13.54 -6.01 -6.80
CA TYR A 212 -14.23 -6.72 -5.71
C TYR A 212 -13.38 -6.90 -4.44
N VAL A 213 -12.03 -6.91 -4.57
CA VAL A 213 -11.12 -6.96 -3.42
C VAL A 213 -11.18 -5.65 -2.65
N PHE A 214 -11.15 -4.53 -3.35
CA PHE A 214 -11.24 -3.22 -2.73
C PHE A 214 -12.64 -2.95 -2.17
N GLU A 215 -13.69 -3.37 -2.84
CA GLU A 215 -15.08 -3.30 -2.36
C GLU A 215 -15.31 -4.13 -1.09
N SER A 216 -14.63 -5.28 -0.97
CA SER A 216 -14.67 -6.10 0.24
C SER A 216 -13.88 -5.47 1.38
N ALA A 217 -12.70 -4.93 1.08
CA ALA A 217 -11.76 -4.45 2.07
C ALA A 217 -12.09 -3.05 2.61
N PHE A 218 -12.71 -2.18 1.80
CA PHE A 218 -12.92 -0.77 2.14
C PHE A 218 -14.40 -0.36 2.09
N PRO A 219 -14.79 0.70 2.82
CA PRO A 219 -16.15 1.27 2.73
C PRO A 219 -16.29 2.12 1.45
N MET A 220 -16.75 1.49 0.36
CA MET A 220 -16.82 2.07 -0.99
C MET A 220 -18.23 2.54 -1.40
N GLN A 221 -19.14 2.83 -0.46
CA GLN A 221 -20.56 3.08 -0.78
C GLN A 221 -20.78 4.26 -1.72
N ASP A 222 -20.07 5.36 -1.47
CA ASP A 222 -20.18 6.59 -2.23
C ASP A 222 -18.91 6.87 -3.07
N THR A 223 -17.99 5.90 -3.12
CA THR A 223 -16.72 6.02 -3.84
C THR A 223 -16.85 5.41 -5.23
N LYS A 224 -16.52 6.16 -6.27
CA LYS A 224 -16.45 5.65 -7.63
C LYS A 224 -15.10 4.96 -7.87
N ILE A 225 -15.13 3.66 -8.16
CA ILE A 225 -13.93 2.93 -8.56
C ILE A 225 -13.66 3.17 -10.04
N VAL A 226 -12.41 3.50 -10.38
CA VAL A 226 -11.94 3.78 -11.73
C VAL A 226 -10.74 2.89 -12.04
N SER A 227 -10.95 1.94 -12.96
CA SER A 227 -9.94 0.96 -13.38
C SER A 227 -9.21 1.48 -14.62
N CYS A 228 -8.13 2.22 -14.42
CA CYS A 228 -7.36 2.83 -15.50
C CYS A 228 -5.85 2.51 -15.44
N GLY A 229 -5.45 1.66 -14.51
CA GLY A 229 -4.03 1.43 -14.25
C GLY A 229 -3.47 2.34 -13.16
N TYR A 230 -2.20 2.14 -12.86
CA TYR A 230 -1.47 2.95 -11.88
C TYR A 230 -0.45 3.84 -12.57
N PRO A 231 -0.26 5.11 -12.13
CA PRO A 231 0.73 6.03 -12.70
C PRO A 231 2.15 5.46 -12.78
N ARG A 232 2.59 4.74 -11.75
CA ARG A 232 3.90 4.09 -11.74
C ARG A 232 4.03 2.97 -12.79
N ASN A 233 2.92 2.31 -13.14
CA ASN A 233 2.90 1.27 -14.17
C ASN A 233 2.84 1.88 -15.57
N GLN A 234 2.21 3.05 -15.73
CA GLN A 234 2.28 3.80 -16.99
C GLN A 234 3.71 4.22 -17.31
N TYR A 235 4.46 4.73 -16.32
CA TYR A 235 5.89 4.97 -16.48
C TYR A 235 6.65 3.72 -16.97
N LEU A 236 6.39 2.56 -16.38
CA LEU A 236 7.02 1.31 -16.83
C LEU A 236 6.72 0.99 -18.31
N LEU A 237 5.48 1.16 -18.74
CA LEU A 237 5.06 0.91 -20.14
C LEU A 237 5.68 1.89 -21.11
N GLU A 238 5.81 3.16 -20.74
CA GLU A 238 6.44 4.21 -21.56
C GLU A 238 7.94 3.97 -21.74
N TYR A 239 8.64 3.61 -20.66
CA TYR A 239 10.10 3.47 -20.65
C TYR A 239 10.63 2.05 -20.90
N LYS A 240 9.77 1.02 -20.99
CA LYS A 240 10.22 -0.37 -21.17
C LYS A 240 11.10 -0.62 -22.41
N ARG A 241 11.06 0.27 -23.39
CA ARG A 241 11.86 0.21 -24.63
C ARG A 241 12.82 1.41 -24.77
N ASP A 242 12.87 2.29 -23.80
CA ASP A 242 13.82 3.40 -23.82
C ASP A 242 15.22 2.91 -23.41
N MET A 243 16.00 2.58 -24.43
CA MET A 243 17.36 2.07 -24.22
C MET A 243 18.29 3.10 -23.59
N ASN A 244 18.03 4.42 -23.76
CA ASN A 244 18.86 5.46 -23.17
C ASN A 244 18.63 5.50 -21.65
N GLU A 245 17.36 5.49 -21.22
CA GLU A 245 17.01 5.46 -19.80
C GLU A 245 17.53 4.18 -19.15
N ILE A 246 17.26 3.01 -19.76
CA ILE A 246 17.71 1.70 -19.25
C ILE A 246 19.24 1.64 -19.10
N GLU A 247 20.00 2.06 -20.11
CA GLU A 247 21.47 2.04 -20.07
C GLU A 247 22.02 3.07 -19.07
N SER A 248 21.38 4.23 -18.93
CA SER A 248 21.73 5.22 -17.91
C SER A 248 21.62 4.63 -16.50
N ILE A 249 20.48 4.00 -16.19
CA ILE A 249 20.26 3.36 -14.89
C ILE A 249 21.27 2.22 -14.66
N LYS A 250 21.51 1.36 -15.67
CA LYS A 250 22.49 0.27 -15.58
C LYS A 250 23.91 0.78 -15.30
N GLN A 251 24.31 1.89 -15.92
CA GLN A 251 25.60 2.52 -15.68
C GLN A 251 25.72 3.06 -14.25
N LEU A 252 24.69 3.76 -13.75
CA LEU A 252 24.65 4.28 -12.38
C LEU A 252 24.74 3.16 -11.34
N LEU A 253 24.11 2.01 -11.62
CA LEU A 253 24.17 0.80 -10.79
C LEU A 253 25.46 -0.01 -10.99
N ASN A 254 26.32 0.39 -11.92
CA ASN A 254 27.56 -0.31 -12.28
C ASN A 254 27.34 -1.80 -12.63
N LEU A 255 26.26 -2.11 -13.38
CA LEU A 255 25.93 -3.47 -13.79
C LEU A 255 26.85 -3.96 -14.92
N ASN A 256 27.22 -5.23 -14.85
CA ASN A 256 27.94 -5.89 -15.96
C ASN A 256 26.98 -6.07 -17.15
N LYS A 257 27.30 -5.45 -18.28
CA LYS A 257 26.48 -5.45 -19.50
C LYS A 257 26.29 -6.84 -20.15
N GLU A 258 27.23 -7.75 -19.92
CA GLU A 258 27.19 -9.11 -20.44
C GLU A 258 26.30 -10.06 -19.63
N LYS A 259 25.84 -9.63 -18.46
CA LYS A 259 25.00 -10.43 -17.57
C LYS A 259 23.56 -9.95 -17.57
N LYS A 260 22.62 -10.90 -17.49
CA LYS A 260 21.23 -10.60 -17.12
C LYS A 260 21.16 -10.16 -15.67
N THR A 261 20.11 -9.41 -15.33
CA THR A 261 19.93 -8.84 -14.00
C THR A 261 18.76 -9.47 -13.27
N ILE A 262 18.99 -9.87 -12.03
CA ILE A 262 17.98 -10.32 -11.08
C ILE A 262 17.75 -9.20 -10.07
N LEU A 263 16.50 -8.80 -9.88
CA LEU A 263 16.06 -7.96 -8.76
C LEU A 263 15.38 -8.86 -7.71
N TYR A 264 15.95 -8.88 -6.50
CA TYR A 264 15.34 -9.52 -5.34
C TYR A 264 14.76 -8.46 -4.41
N THR A 265 13.45 -8.57 -4.16
CA THR A 265 12.70 -7.62 -3.36
C THR A 265 11.72 -8.34 -2.42
N PRO A 266 12.21 -8.78 -1.25
CA PRO A 266 11.38 -9.46 -0.25
C PRO A 266 10.47 -8.46 0.48
N THR A 267 9.30 -8.94 0.90
CA THR A 267 8.43 -8.20 1.82
C THR A 267 9.06 -8.16 3.21
N TRP A 268 8.95 -7.02 3.88
CA TRP A 268 9.39 -6.86 5.27
C TRP A 268 8.64 -7.80 6.24
N ARG A 269 9.35 -8.29 7.26
CA ARG A 269 8.84 -9.16 8.34
C ARG A 269 9.00 -8.48 9.69
N ASP A 270 7.95 -8.51 10.51
CA ASP A 270 7.93 -7.89 11.85
C ASP A 270 8.98 -8.45 12.81
N ASN A 271 9.49 -9.67 12.58
CA ASN A 271 10.33 -10.41 13.50
C ASN A 271 11.81 -10.45 13.13
N ASN A 272 12.28 -9.65 12.16
CA ASN A 272 13.69 -9.71 11.69
C ASN A 272 14.18 -11.13 11.35
N ASP A 273 13.33 -11.97 10.78
CA ASP A 273 13.66 -13.35 10.45
C ASP A 273 14.62 -13.39 9.26
N GLU A 274 15.92 -13.22 9.54
CA GLU A 274 17.03 -13.33 8.57
C GLU A 274 17.04 -14.69 7.87
N GLU A 275 16.42 -15.69 8.47
CA GLU A 275 16.30 -17.05 7.95
C GLU A 275 15.63 -17.13 6.56
N PHE A 276 14.83 -16.13 6.20
CA PHE A 276 14.11 -16.12 4.93
C PHE A 276 14.77 -15.29 3.83
N LEU A 277 15.92 -14.69 4.08
CA LEU A 277 16.66 -13.95 3.08
C LEU A 277 17.41 -14.87 2.12
N LEU A 278 17.34 -14.57 0.82
CA LEU A 278 18.10 -15.31 -0.19
C LEU A 278 19.55 -14.87 -0.22
N GLU A 279 20.45 -15.81 0.04
CA GLU A 279 21.86 -15.69 -0.35
C GLU A 279 22.10 -16.45 -1.65
N PHE A 280 22.48 -15.71 -2.69
CA PHE A 280 22.71 -16.31 -4.01
C PHE A 280 24.06 -17.02 -4.05
N PRO A 281 24.11 -18.28 -4.58
CA PRO A 281 25.36 -19.02 -4.75
C PRO A 281 26.23 -18.42 -5.87
N GLU A 282 27.51 -18.71 -5.83
CA GLU A 282 28.49 -18.20 -6.81
C GLU A 282 28.12 -18.58 -8.26
N GLU A 283 27.48 -19.70 -8.47
CA GLU A 283 27.01 -20.11 -9.79
C GLU A 283 25.99 -19.12 -10.37
N ILE A 284 25.07 -18.59 -9.57
CA ILE A 284 24.12 -17.54 -9.98
C ILE A 284 24.85 -16.21 -10.18
N LYS A 285 25.67 -15.78 -9.22
CA LYS A 285 26.43 -14.50 -9.28
C LYS A 285 27.38 -14.44 -10.48
N SER A 286 27.91 -15.58 -10.92
CA SER A 286 28.75 -15.64 -12.12
C SER A 286 28.00 -15.31 -13.40
N LYS A 287 26.70 -15.64 -13.48
CA LYS A 287 25.84 -15.50 -14.67
C LYS A 287 24.94 -14.26 -14.66
N TYR A 288 24.64 -13.72 -13.47
CA TYR A 288 23.68 -12.64 -13.29
C TYR A 288 24.28 -11.49 -12.45
N ASN A 289 23.85 -10.27 -12.74
CA ASN A 289 23.91 -9.17 -11.79
C ASN A 289 22.81 -9.40 -10.74
N ILE A 290 23.09 -9.13 -9.47
CA ILE A 290 22.11 -9.27 -8.39
C ILE A 290 21.87 -7.90 -7.76
N ILE A 291 20.63 -7.43 -7.84
CA ILE A 291 20.17 -6.22 -7.17
C ILE A 291 19.28 -6.64 -5.99
N TYR A 292 19.54 -6.09 -4.83
CA TYR A 292 18.69 -6.25 -3.66
C TYR A 292 17.98 -4.93 -3.38
N LYS A 293 16.66 -4.96 -3.28
CA LYS A 293 15.86 -3.83 -2.80
C LYS A 293 15.11 -4.29 -1.55
N TYR A 294 15.65 -3.91 -0.40
CA TYR A 294 14.99 -4.14 0.88
C TYR A 294 13.92 -3.07 1.15
N HIS A 295 13.00 -3.39 2.05
CA HIS A 295 12.02 -2.42 2.51
C HIS A 295 12.73 -1.29 3.27
N GLU A 296 12.24 -0.06 3.16
CA GLU A 296 12.86 1.12 3.78
C GLU A 296 12.89 1.05 5.32
N GLU A 297 12.01 0.25 5.94
CA GLU A 297 12.03 -0.02 7.38
C GLU A 297 13.10 -1.04 7.81
N ASP A 298 13.81 -1.65 6.85
CA ASP A 298 14.93 -2.53 7.16
C ASP A 298 16.19 -1.72 7.45
N HIS A 299 16.37 -1.36 8.71
CA HIS A 299 17.57 -0.65 9.22
C HIS A 299 18.75 -1.58 9.50
N SER A 300 18.72 -2.85 9.07
CA SER A 300 19.83 -3.77 9.26
C SER A 300 20.99 -3.41 8.32
N ASN A 301 22.06 -2.84 8.88
CA ASN A 301 23.34 -2.52 8.19
C ASN A 301 24.13 -3.77 7.73
N LYS A 302 23.48 -4.93 7.56
CA LYS A 302 24.16 -6.23 7.40
C LYS A 302 24.58 -6.57 5.98
N HIS A 303 24.16 -5.81 4.98
CA HIS A 303 24.35 -6.18 3.57
C HIS A 303 25.39 -5.32 2.85
N LYS A 304 26.59 -5.22 3.40
CA LYS A 304 27.70 -4.39 2.88
C LYS A 304 28.21 -4.76 1.48
N ASN A 305 27.78 -5.87 0.91
CA ASN A 305 28.28 -6.38 -0.37
C ASN A 305 27.31 -6.26 -1.54
N TYR A 306 26.23 -5.48 -1.39
CA TYR A 306 25.22 -5.32 -2.44
C TYR A 306 25.26 -3.94 -3.07
N ILE A 307 24.73 -3.85 -4.29
CA ILE A 307 24.60 -2.60 -5.03
C ILE A 307 23.70 -1.65 -4.23
N ASP A 308 24.15 -0.44 -3.98
CA ASP A 308 23.36 0.59 -3.31
C ASP A 308 22.20 1.02 -4.21
N THR A 309 20.98 0.75 -3.75
CA THR A 309 19.75 1.07 -4.46
C THR A 309 18.93 2.19 -3.82
N ALA A 310 19.45 2.83 -2.78
CA ALA A 310 18.72 3.84 -2.00
C ALA A 310 18.25 5.04 -2.84
N GLN A 311 19.00 5.42 -3.88
CA GLN A 311 18.66 6.53 -4.77
C GLN A 311 17.71 6.16 -5.91
N PHE A 312 17.35 4.86 -6.08
CA PHE A 312 16.55 4.39 -7.21
C PHE A 312 15.13 4.04 -6.77
N GLU A 313 14.17 4.47 -7.57
CA GLU A 313 12.80 4.00 -7.46
C GLU A 313 12.71 2.51 -7.83
N THR A 314 11.73 1.84 -7.23
CA THR A 314 11.48 0.42 -7.53
C THR A 314 11.20 0.18 -9.01
N GLN A 315 10.49 1.10 -9.67
CA GLN A 315 10.18 1.02 -11.10
C GLN A 315 11.45 1.09 -11.97
N GLN A 316 12.41 1.92 -11.62
CA GLN A 316 13.69 2.00 -12.31
C GLN A 316 14.47 0.66 -12.20
N LEU A 317 14.43 0.03 -11.02
CA LEU A 317 15.06 -1.28 -10.82
C LEU A 317 14.34 -2.39 -11.60
N ILE A 318 13.00 -2.34 -11.71
CA ILE A 318 12.23 -3.26 -12.55
C ILE A 318 12.61 -3.09 -14.03
N LEU A 319 12.74 -1.86 -14.53
CA LEU A 319 13.10 -1.59 -15.92
C LEU A 319 14.40 -2.29 -16.33
N VAL A 320 15.43 -2.20 -15.50
CA VAL A 320 16.77 -2.74 -15.80
C VAL A 320 16.93 -4.22 -15.50
N SER A 321 15.93 -4.85 -14.88
CA SER A 321 15.97 -6.26 -14.47
C SER A 321 15.33 -7.16 -15.52
N ASP A 322 15.85 -8.37 -15.68
CA ASP A 322 15.29 -9.44 -16.54
C ASP A 322 14.40 -10.39 -15.74
N ILE A 323 14.75 -10.57 -14.47
CA ILE A 323 14.09 -11.48 -13.53
C ILE A 323 13.79 -10.72 -12.23
N ILE A 324 12.57 -10.88 -11.74
CA ILE A 324 12.16 -10.38 -10.41
C ILE A 324 11.92 -11.57 -9.49
N ILE A 325 12.52 -11.55 -8.31
CA ILE A 325 12.24 -12.49 -7.25
C ILE A 325 11.58 -11.72 -6.12
N SER A 326 10.39 -12.11 -5.73
CA SER A 326 9.63 -11.49 -4.65
C SER A 326 8.80 -12.53 -3.91
N ASP A 327 7.87 -12.10 -3.06
CA ASP A 327 7.05 -13.00 -2.24
C ASP A 327 5.57 -12.56 -2.19
N TYR A 328 5.20 -11.63 -1.31
CA TYR A 328 3.82 -11.17 -1.10
C TYR A 328 3.61 -9.69 -1.48
N SER A 329 4.49 -9.15 -2.31
CA SER A 329 4.48 -7.75 -2.71
C SER A 329 3.70 -7.50 -4.00
N SER A 330 3.04 -6.34 -4.10
CA SER A 330 2.39 -5.86 -5.33
C SER A 330 3.35 -5.59 -6.49
N ILE A 331 4.64 -5.46 -6.23
CA ILE A 331 5.69 -5.28 -7.25
C ILE A 331 5.66 -6.39 -8.34
N ILE A 332 5.13 -7.56 -8.00
CA ILE A 332 4.92 -8.68 -8.92
C ILE A 332 4.09 -8.22 -10.11
N PHE A 333 2.98 -7.53 -9.87
CA PHE A 333 2.09 -7.04 -10.93
C PHE A 333 2.74 -5.92 -11.74
N ASP A 334 3.49 -5.03 -11.08
CA ASP A 334 4.25 -3.97 -11.76
C ASP A 334 5.24 -4.60 -12.78
N ALA A 335 5.97 -5.63 -12.36
CA ALA A 335 6.92 -6.34 -13.20
C ALA A 335 6.25 -7.07 -14.38
N LEU A 336 5.11 -7.72 -14.12
CA LEU A 336 4.32 -8.44 -15.12
C LEU A 336 3.69 -7.50 -16.15
N THR A 337 3.40 -6.24 -15.79
CA THR A 337 2.90 -5.22 -16.73
C THR A 337 3.87 -5.02 -17.92
N ILE A 338 5.17 -5.19 -17.71
CA ILE A 338 6.20 -5.07 -18.75
C ILE A 338 6.89 -6.40 -19.08
N ASP A 339 6.18 -7.52 -18.91
CA ASP A 339 6.59 -8.86 -19.34
C ASP A 339 7.89 -9.39 -18.68
N LYS A 340 8.21 -8.93 -17.45
CA LYS A 340 9.36 -9.48 -16.72
C LYS A 340 9.03 -10.87 -16.17
N LYS A 341 10.05 -11.74 -16.10
CA LYS A 341 9.91 -13.03 -15.42
C LYS A 341 9.85 -12.83 -13.92
N VAL A 342 8.81 -13.36 -13.28
CA VAL A 342 8.59 -13.25 -11.83
C VAL A 342 8.63 -14.63 -11.20
N TYR A 343 9.54 -14.81 -10.24
CA TYR A 343 9.61 -15.99 -9.40
C TYR A 343 9.23 -15.62 -7.96
N LEU A 344 8.41 -16.46 -7.33
CA LEU A 344 7.99 -16.27 -5.94
C LEU A 344 8.82 -17.16 -5.01
N TYR A 345 9.53 -16.53 -4.07
CA TYR A 345 10.21 -17.26 -3.01
C TYR A 345 9.46 -17.06 -1.69
N THR A 346 8.80 -18.09 -1.19
CA THR A 346 7.86 -18.00 -0.07
C THR A 346 8.02 -19.16 0.92
N PRO A 347 9.20 -19.27 1.57
CA PRO A 347 9.48 -20.36 2.49
C PRO A 347 8.54 -20.37 3.71
N ASP A 348 8.02 -19.20 4.09
CA ASP A 348 7.12 -19.00 5.23
C ASP A 348 5.62 -18.93 4.86
N TYR A 349 5.22 -19.37 3.65
CA TYR A 349 3.86 -19.19 3.10
C TYR A 349 2.74 -19.49 4.07
N LYS A 350 2.79 -20.65 4.77
CA LYS A 350 1.74 -21.07 5.71
C LYS A 350 1.61 -20.14 6.90
N VAL A 351 2.74 -19.68 7.43
CA VAL A 351 2.80 -18.77 8.58
C VAL A 351 2.31 -17.39 8.18
N TYR A 352 2.75 -16.92 7.01
CA TYR A 352 2.35 -15.63 6.47
C TYR A 352 0.84 -15.54 6.19
N ASP A 353 0.26 -16.55 5.49
CA ASP A 353 -1.19 -16.62 5.24
C ASP A 353 -1.99 -16.75 6.54
N TYR A 354 -1.46 -17.46 7.53
CA TYR A 354 -2.12 -17.57 8.83
C TYR A 354 -2.19 -16.22 9.56
N ASN A 355 -1.10 -15.48 9.60
CA ASN A 355 -0.98 -14.23 10.34
C ASN A 355 -1.63 -13.04 9.62
N ARG A 356 -1.30 -12.82 8.34
CA ARG A 356 -1.74 -11.67 7.55
C ARG A 356 -2.98 -11.96 6.73
N GLY A 357 -3.08 -13.17 6.19
CA GLY A 357 -4.06 -13.59 5.20
C GLY A 357 -3.69 -13.13 3.78
N LEU A 358 -3.96 -14.00 2.81
CA LEU A 358 -3.74 -13.75 1.39
C LEU A 358 -5.06 -13.83 0.63
N TYR A 359 -5.16 -13.07 -0.46
CA TYR A 359 -6.18 -13.27 -1.49
C TYR A 359 -5.75 -14.42 -2.38
N LYS A 360 -6.03 -15.67 -1.96
CA LYS A 360 -5.49 -16.90 -2.56
C LYS A 360 -5.71 -16.99 -4.06
N HIS A 361 -6.89 -16.61 -4.53
CA HIS A 361 -7.26 -16.65 -5.95
C HIS A 361 -6.45 -15.68 -6.83
N ILE A 362 -5.90 -14.60 -6.26
CA ILE A 362 -4.94 -13.73 -6.95
C ILE A 362 -3.56 -14.37 -6.91
N TYR A 363 -3.21 -14.94 -5.78
CA TYR A 363 -1.93 -15.59 -5.59
C TYR A 363 -1.77 -16.83 -6.47
N GLU A 364 -2.87 -17.58 -6.70
CA GLU A 364 -2.92 -18.76 -7.57
C GLU A 364 -2.54 -18.47 -9.03
N LEU A 365 -2.59 -17.22 -9.48
CA LEU A 365 -2.18 -16.86 -10.84
C LEU A 365 -0.68 -16.88 -11.07
N VAL A 366 0.09 -16.77 -10.01
CA VAL A 366 1.55 -16.72 -10.05
C VAL A 366 2.20 -17.95 -9.41
N ASN A 367 1.37 -18.91 -8.92
CA ASN A 367 1.83 -20.00 -8.08
C ASN A 367 2.67 -21.06 -8.82
N GLU A 368 2.58 -21.18 -10.14
CA GLU A 368 3.40 -22.12 -10.90
C GLU A 368 4.89 -21.75 -10.88
N ASN A 369 5.21 -20.46 -10.66
CA ASN A 369 6.57 -19.97 -10.45
C ASN A 369 6.88 -19.73 -8.96
N GLN A 370 6.18 -20.45 -8.06
CA GLN A 370 6.36 -20.36 -6.62
C GLN A 370 7.29 -21.45 -6.09
N TYR A 371 8.25 -21.04 -5.28
CA TYR A 371 9.25 -21.91 -4.68
C TYR A 371 9.31 -21.70 -3.18
N PHE A 372 9.35 -22.80 -2.44
CA PHE A 372 9.47 -22.79 -0.97
C PHE A 372 10.93 -23.04 -0.53
N GLU A 373 11.70 -23.69 -1.40
CA GLU A 373 13.10 -24.04 -1.17
C GLU A 373 14.00 -23.28 -2.14
N LYS A 374 15.07 -22.68 -1.63
CA LYS A 374 16.00 -21.87 -2.42
C LYS A 374 16.70 -22.66 -3.51
N GLU A 375 17.03 -23.93 -3.24
CA GLU A 375 17.69 -24.82 -4.20
C GLU A 375 16.82 -25.07 -5.44
N ALA A 376 15.51 -25.26 -5.24
CA ALA A 376 14.54 -25.43 -6.35
C ALA A 376 14.40 -24.14 -7.16
N LEU A 377 14.32 -22.98 -6.51
CA LEU A 377 14.32 -21.67 -7.17
C LEU A 377 15.58 -21.47 -8.02
N PHE A 378 16.77 -21.71 -7.44
CA PHE A 378 18.03 -21.52 -8.16
C PHE A 378 18.15 -22.47 -9.36
N LYS A 379 17.71 -23.71 -9.23
CA LYS A 379 17.66 -24.66 -10.34
C LYS A 379 16.76 -24.16 -11.48
N ALA A 380 15.56 -23.64 -11.17
CA ALA A 380 14.64 -23.08 -12.15
C ALA A 380 15.25 -21.87 -12.89
N ILE A 381 15.88 -20.96 -12.16
CA ILE A 381 16.56 -19.79 -12.74
C ILE A 381 17.70 -20.22 -13.68
N LEU A 382 18.53 -21.19 -13.27
CA LEU A 382 19.67 -21.67 -14.05
C LEU A 382 19.26 -22.45 -15.29
N SER A 383 18.18 -23.22 -15.22
CA SER A 383 17.62 -23.95 -16.35
C SER A 383 16.80 -23.07 -17.29
N GLY A 384 16.39 -21.89 -16.83
CA GLY A 384 15.48 -20.98 -17.55
C GLY A 384 14.03 -21.44 -17.52
N GLU A 385 13.69 -22.41 -16.66
CA GLU A 385 12.33 -22.91 -16.46
C GLU A 385 11.43 -21.78 -15.94
N TYR A 386 10.36 -21.52 -16.69
CA TYR A 386 9.40 -20.46 -16.35
C TYR A 386 8.04 -20.79 -16.98
N TYR A 387 7.00 -20.69 -16.21
CA TYR A 387 5.62 -20.92 -16.63
C TYR A 387 4.91 -19.60 -16.88
N ASP A 388 4.15 -19.53 -17.96
CA ASP A 388 3.37 -18.35 -18.31
C ASP A 388 2.31 -18.07 -17.25
N ILE A 389 2.19 -16.79 -16.88
CA ILE A 389 1.28 -16.32 -15.85
C ILE A 389 -0.03 -15.86 -16.49
N ASN A 390 -1.15 -16.18 -15.85
CA ASN A 390 -2.45 -15.69 -16.26
C ASN A 390 -2.54 -14.16 -16.12
N GLU A 391 -2.81 -13.46 -17.22
CA GLU A 391 -2.80 -12.00 -17.29
C GLU A 391 -4.08 -11.33 -16.77
N LYS A 392 -5.01 -12.07 -16.19
CA LYS A 392 -6.31 -11.55 -15.74
C LYS A 392 -6.24 -10.33 -14.82
N PHE A 393 -5.17 -10.21 -14.04
CA PHE A 393 -4.97 -9.10 -13.08
C PHE A 393 -3.80 -8.18 -13.47
N ILE A 394 -3.43 -8.18 -14.74
CA ILE A 394 -2.31 -7.39 -15.27
C ILE A 394 -2.86 -6.38 -16.27
N ASN A 395 -2.55 -5.10 -16.05
CA ASN A 395 -2.90 -4.04 -16.98
C ASN A 395 -1.75 -3.78 -17.94
N LYS A 396 -1.98 -4.06 -19.22
CA LYS A 396 -1.03 -3.74 -20.31
C LYS A 396 -1.45 -2.52 -21.15
N ASN A 397 -2.66 -1.98 -20.89
CA ASN A 397 -3.23 -0.81 -21.55
C ASN A 397 -3.53 0.27 -20.51
N ASN A 398 -2.47 0.81 -19.91
CA ASN A 398 -2.59 1.79 -18.83
C ASN A 398 -2.87 3.19 -19.41
N GLU A 399 -3.92 3.84 -18.94
CA GLU A 399 -4.36 5.19 -19.29
C GLU A 399 -4.53 6.06 -18.04
N SER A 400 -3.72 5.79 -17.02
CA SER A 400 -3.90 6.42 -15.70
C SER A 400 -3.66 7.92 -15.71
N TYR A 401 -2.69 8.41 -16.48
CA TYR A 401 -2.40 9.84 -16.52
C TYR A 401 -3.57 10.63 -17.09
N GLU A 402 -4.06 10.22 -18.26
CA GLU A 402 -5.17 10.90 -18.96
C GLU A 402 -6.48 10.79 -18.17
N THR A 403 -6.77 9.58 -17.67
CA THR A 403 -8.02 9.33 -16.94
C THR A 403 -8.04 10.10 -15.63
N ILE A 404 -6.97 10.05 -14.84
CA ILE A 404 -6.92 10.78 -13.56
C ILE A 404 -6.92 12.29 -13.78
N THR A 405 -6.25 12.77 -14.84
CA THR A 405 -6.27 14.19 -15.20
C THR A 405 -7.68 14.66 -15.56
N SER A 406 -8.46 13.84 -16.29
CA SER A 406 -9.88 14.14 -16.54
C SER A 406 -10.70 14.25 -15.26
N LEU A 407 -10.49 13.35 -14.29
CA LEU A 407 -11.18 13.43 -12.99
C LEU A 407 -10.77 14.69 -12.20
N ILE A 408 -9.52 15.11 -12.32
CA ILE A 408 -9.03 16.36 -11.74
C ILE A 408 -9.73 17.54 -12.41
N ASP A 409 -9.79 17.58 -13.75
CA ASP A 409 -10.44 18.66 -14.51
C ASP A 409 -11.93 18.83 -14.13
N GLU A 410 -12.65 17.72 -13.97
CA GLU A 410 -14.05 17.71 -13.51
C GLU A 410 -14.22 18.20 -12.07
N SER A 411 -13.18 18.10 -11.27
CA SER A 411 -13.19 18.38 -9.82
C SER A 411 -12.66 19.77 -9.46
N MET A 412 -11.96 20.43 -10.37
CA MET A 412 -11.41 21.77 -10.15
C MET A 412 -12.54 22.83 -10.20
N ILE A 413 -12.42 23.85 -9.36
CA ILE A 413 -13.38 24.96 -9.24
C ILE A 413 -13.02 26.05 -10.22
#